data_c1fdc69a17c4083b277bb18f4931603d
#
_entry.id   c1fdc69a17c4083b277bb18f4931603d
#
_cell.length_a   1.000
_cell.length_b   1.000
_cell.length_c   1.000
_cell.angle_alpha   90.00
_cell.angle_beta   90.00
_cell.angle_gamma   90.00
#
_symmetry.space_group_name_H-M   'P 1'
#
loop_
_entity.id
_entity.type
_entity.pdbx_description
1 polymer ?
#
loop_
_entity_poly.entity_id
_entity_poly.type
_entity_poly.pdbx_seq_one_letter_code
_entity_poly.pdbx_strand_id
1 'polypeptide(L)'
;LKSDTEIFPKQTQLTRDLERGGVRPGQFINLPYFNKAERRALNIDGTEFTFEQFIPLVESNLVHPDELNKITEGIDKAIYEGADEDFREGPPCLATLSTIMKNPAFDGKDRFMYNYHVFVKLKYGDTWKQKVKNAPVKYFEEQHANAWDDKTLNAKIRSWNRSEKGFTCTQSPISEHCKKGICVKKKFGVLAGS
;
A
#
# COMPACT_ATOMS: atom_id res chain seq x y z
N LEU A 1 -11.59 26.95 -4.08
CA LEU A 1 -11.65 26.39 -2.73
C LEU A 1 -10.93 25.05 -2.73
N LYS A 2 -9.72 24.99 -2.19
CA LYS A 2 -9.10 23.71 -1.82
C LYS A 2 -9.78 23.26 -0.54
N SER A 3 -10.76 22.38 -0.66
CA SER A 3 -11.28 21.69 0.51
C SER A 3 -10.30 20.57 0.84
N ASP A 4 -9.61 20.68 1.97
CA ASP A 4 -8.92 19.55 2.57
C ASP A 4 -10.01 18.57 3.02
N THR A 5 -10.31 17.59 2.16
CA THR A 5 -11.29 16.55 2.49
C THR A 5 -10.66 15.65 3.54
N GLU A 6 -11.16 15.73 4.76
CA GLU A 6 -10.76 14.79 5.81
C GLU A 6 -11.44 13.45 5.58
N ILE A 7 -10.64 12.38 5.49
CA ILE A 7 -11.13 11.02 5.38
C ILE A 7 -11.06 10.36 6.76
N PHE A 8 -12.18 9.84 7.22
CA PHE A 8 -12.28 9.06 8.48
C PHE A 8 -12.44 7.57 8.20
N PRO A 9 -11.96 6.72 9.10
CA PRO A 9 -11.19 7.03 10.30
C PRO A 9 -9.73 7.36 10.00
N LYS A 10 -9.16 8.34 10.70
CA LYS A 10 -7.72 8.68 10.62
C LYS A 10 -6.84 7.58 11.22
N GLN A 11 -7.43 6.71 12.03
CA GLN A 11 -6.75 5.58 12.65
C GLN A 11 -6.95 4.32 11.82
N THR A 12 -5.86 3.66 11.49
CA THR A 12 -5.86 2.37 10.80
C THR A 12 -5.92 1.17 11.75
N GLN A 13 -5.69 1.40 13.05
CA GLN A 13 -5.72 0.37 14.09
C GLN A 13 -6.30 0.93 15.39
N LEU A 14 -7.01 0.08 16.14
CA LEU A 14 -7.43 0.39 17.49
C LEU A 14 -6.27 0.14 18.45
N THR A 15 -5.93 1.16 19.26
CA THR A 15 -4.88 1.05 20.25
C THR A 15 -5.41 0.33 21.49
N ARG A 16 -4.70 -0.68 21.99
CA ARG A 16 -5.02 -1.31 23.27
C ARG A 16 -4.71 -0.34 24.41
N ASP A 17 -5.65 -0.21 25.32
CA ASP A 17 -5.44 0.51 26.57
C ASP A 17 -4.84 -0.47 27.58
N LEU A 18 -3.52 -0.40 27.74
CA LEU A 18 -2.78 -1.31 28.63
C LEU A 18 -3.12 -1.10 30.10
N GLU A 19 -3.58 0.11 30.48
CA GLU A 19 -3.90 0.44 31.87
C GLU A 19 -5.30 -0.03 32.28
N ARG A 20 -6.24 -0.08 31.33
CA ARG A 20 -7.65 -0.42 31.57
C ARG A 20 -8.06 -1.78 31.00
N GLY A 21 -7.14 -2.51 30.40
CA GLY A 21 -7.40 -3.85 29.85
C GLY A 21 -8.39 -3.91 28.68
N GLY A 22 -8.67 -2.77 28.05
CA GLY A 22 -9.63 -2.63 26.98
C GLY A 22 -9.00 -2.13 25.65
N VAL A 23 -9.84 -1.93 24.65
CA VAL A 23 -9.48 -1.28 23.40
C VAL A 23 -9.94 0.17 23.46
N ARG A 24 -9.05 1.12 23.21
CA ARG A 24 -9.47 2.53 23.08
C ARG A 24 -10.39 2.67 21.87
N PRO A 25 -11.55 3.31 22.05
CA PRO A 25 -12.39 3.65 20.91
C PRO A 25 -11.59 4.46 19.90
N GLY A 26 -11.79 4.18 18.61
CA GLY A 26 -11.22 4.97 17.54
C GLY A 26 -11.75 6.40 17.50
N GLN A 27 -11.38 7.16 16.49
CA GLN A 27 -11.94 8.49 16.28
C GLN A 27 -13.44 8.42 16.02
N PHE A 28 -14.18 9.24 16.72
CA PHE A 28 -15.62 9.35 16.54
C PHE A 28 -15.95 10.27 15.37
N ILE A 29 -16.87 9.84 14.53
CA ILE A 29 -17.55 10.71 13.56
C ILE A 29 -18.78 11.26 14.27
N ASN A 30 -18.87 12.57 14.39
CA ASN A 30 -20.09 13.22 14.88
C ASN A 30 -21.12 13.22 13.76
N LEU A 31 -22.14 12.39 13.90
CA LEU A 31 -23.23 12.32 12.94
C LEU A 31 -24.09 13.59 13.00
N PRO A 32 -24.61 14.07 11.87
CA PRO A 32 -25.64 15.11 11.86
C PRO A 32 -26.84 14.66 12.69
N TYR A 33 -27.51 15.62 13.34
CA TYR A 33 -28.72 15.42 14.14
C TYR A 33 -28.58 14.52 15.40
N PHE A 34 -27.37 14.02 15.71
CA PHE A 34 -27.19 13.16 16.87
C PHE A 34 -27.15 13.96 18.17
N ASN A 35 -27.93 13.51 19.16
CA ASN A 35 -27.90 13.98 20.55
C ASN A 35 -27.94 15.54 20.70
N LYS A 36 -28.93 16.20 20.09
CA LYS A 36 -29.07 17.67 20.12
C LYS A 36 -27.87 18.46 19.54
N ALA A 37 -27.00 17.77 18.76
CA ALA A 37 -25.92 18.48 18.09
C ALA A 37 -26.47 19.52 17.13
N GLU A 38 -25.85 20.70 17.10
CA GLU A 38 -26.18 21.77 16.15
C GLU A 38 -25.76 21.46 14.70
N ARG A 39 -25.12 20.29 14.51
CA ARG A 39 -24.66 19.86 13.20
C ARG A 39 -25.82 19.42 12.32
N ARG A 40 -25.83 19.96 11.12
CA ARG A 40 -26.84 19.67 10.11
C ARG A 40 -26.16 19.11 8.86
N ALA A 41 -26.88 18.25 8.15
CA ALA A 41 -26.50 17.87 6.80
C ALA A 41 -26.91 19.00 5.84
N LEU A 42 -26.04 19.32 4.89
CA LEU A 42 -26.29 20.35 3.89
C LEU A 42 -26.46 19.71 2.52
N ASN A 43 -27.39 20.25 1.76
CA ASN A 43 -27.52 19.98 0.35
C ASN A 43 -26.38 20.66 -0.43
N ILE A 44 -26.22 20.32 -1.71
CA ILE A 44 -25.19 20.87 -2.59
C ILE A 44 -25.31 22.39 -2.78
N ASP A 45 -26.51 22.93 -2.65
CA ASP A 45 -26.81 24.37 -2.70
C ASP A 45 -26.60 25.08 -1.34
N GLY A 46 -26.22 24.35 -0.30
CA GLY A 46 -25.99 24.86 1.05
C GLY A 46 -27.25 24.92 1.93
N THR A 47 -28.40 24.47 1.44
CA THR A 47 -29.63 24.39 2.27
C THR A 47 -29.53 23.21 3.25
N GLU A 48 -30.07 23.39 4.46
CA GLU A 48 -30.07 22.33 5.47
C GLU A 48 -31.17 21.30 5.17
N PHE A 49 -30.80 20.01 5.27
CA PHE A 49 -31.80 18.95 5.32
C PHE A 49 -32.51 18.93 6.67
N THR A 50 -33.80 18.58 6.69
CA THR A 50 -34.41 18.08 7.92
C THR A 50 -33.98 16.64 8.19
N PHE A 51 -34.18 16.16 9.40
CA PHE A 51 -33.85 14.77 9.74
C PHE A 51 -34.64 13.77 8.86
N GLU A 52 -35.90 14.06 8.59
CA GLU A 52 -36.80 13.23 7.78
C GLU A 52 -36.37 13.18 6.30
N GLN A 53 -35.72 14.24 5.81
CA GLN A 53 -35.16 14.28 4.46
C GLN A 53 -33.78 13.60 4.40
N PHE A 54 -33.00 13.69 5.48
CA PHE A 54 -31.65 13.14 5.54
C PHE A 54 -31.62 11.62 5.58
N ILE A 55 -32.53 10.99 6.33
CA ILE A 55 -32.52 9.53 6.48
C ILE A 55 -32.75 8.79 5.14
N PRO A 56 -33.78 9.10 4.33
CA PRO A 56 -33.94 8.46 3.03
C PRO A 56 -32.75 8.69 2.09
N LEU A 57 -32.11 9.87 2.17
CA LEU A 57 -30.92 10.16 1.38
C LEU A 57 -29.75 9.23 1.77
N VAL A 58 -29.52 9.03 3.07
CA VAL A 58 -28.49 8.11 3.56
C VAL A 58 -28.80 6.67 3.10
N GLU A 59 -30.03 6.22 3.28
CA GLU A 59 -30.44 4.87 2.91
C GLU A 59 -30.28 4.61 1.41
N SER A 60 -30.62 5.60 0.56
CA SER A 60 -30.47 5.49 -0.90
C SER A 60 -29.02 5.51 -1.37
N ASN A 61 -28.09 5.98 -0.54
CA ASN A 61 -26.66 6.08 -0.85
C ASN A 61 -25.80 5.10 -0.02
N LEU A 62 -26.42 4.14 0.67
CA LEU A 62 -25.67 3.10 1.35
C LEU A 62 -24.95 2.22 0.33
N VAL A 63 -23.63 2.19 0.43
CA VAL A 63 -22.82 1.28 -0.38
C VAL A 63 -22.75 -0.07 0.31
N HIS A 64 -23.26 -1.11 -0.34
CA HIS A 64 -23.20 -2.46 0.18
C HIS A 64 -21.74 -2.95 0.26
N PRO A 65 -21.37 -3.74 1.30
CA PRO A 65 -20.01 -4.29 1.42
C PRO A 65 -19.50 -4.99 0.15
N ASP A 66 -20.37 -5.68 -0.59
CA ASP A 66 -20.01 -6.35 -1.84
C ASP A 66 -19.64 -5.38 -2.96
N GLU A 67 -20.23 -4.19 -3.00
CA GLU A 67 -19.86 -3.14 -3.95
C GLU A 67 -18.50 -2.54 -3.61
N LEU A 68 -18.22 -2.33 -2.32
CA LEU A 68 -16.90 -1.91 -1.86
C LEU A 68 -15.83 -2.96 -2.20
N ASN A 69 -16.14 -4.24 -2.06
CA ASN A 69 -15.24 -5.33 -2.44
C ASN A 69 -14.96 -5.32 -3.95
N LYS A 70 -15.98 -5.15 -4.81
CA LYS A 70 -15.80 -5.04 -6.26
C LYS A 70 -14.90 -3.86 -6.66
N ILE A 71 -15.07 -2.71 -6.00
CA ILE A 71 -14.20 -1.54 -6.24
C ILE A 71 -12.76 -1.85 -5.84
N THR A 72 -12.54 -2.45 -4.67
CA THR A 72 -11.20 -2.81 -4.21
C THR A 72 -10.54 -3.89 -5.07
N GLU A 73 -11.28 -4.89 -5.52
CA GLU A 73 -10.80 -5.90 -6.47
C GLU A 73 -10.40 -5.28 -7.81
N GLY A 74 -11.19 -4.34 -8.32
CA GLY A 74 -10.88 -3.61 -9.55
C GLY A 74 -9.58 -2.80 -9.42
N ILE A 75 -9.37 -2.13 -8.30
CA ILE A 75 -8.14 -1.38 -8.02
C ILE A 75 -6.94 -2.33 -7.90
N ASP A 76 -7.09 -3.42 -7.18
CA ASP A 76 -6.03 -4.42 -7.02
C ASP A 76 -5.67 -5.03 -8.39
N LYS A 77 -6.65 -5.39 -9.21
CA LYS A 77 -6.43 -5.92 -10.57
C LYS A 77 -5.63 -4.95 -11.44
N ALA A 78 -6.01 -3.67 -11.47
CA ALA A 78 -5.32 -2.65 -12.25
C ALA A 78 -3.86 -2.43 -11.81
N ILE A 79 -3.58 -2.54 -10.50
CA ILE A 79 -2.22 -2.36 -9.95
C ILE A 79 -1.31 -3.53 -10.29
N TYR A 80 -1.86 -4.75 -10.27
CA TYR A 80 -1.08 -5.97 -10.47
C TYR A 80 -1.18 -6.50 -11.91
N GLU A 81 -1.84 -5.77 -12.81
CA GLU A 81 -1.93 -6.14 -14.22
C GLU A 81 -0.53 -6.19 -14.86
N GLY A 82 -0.21 -7.31 -15.50
CA GLY A 82 1.11 -7.55 -16.08
C GLY A 82 2.24 -7.81 -15.08
N ALA A 83 2.01 -7.63 -13.79
CA ALA A 83 3.00 -7.97 -12.78
C ALA A 83 3.11 -9.49 -12.58
N ASP A 84 4.31 -9.90 -12.19
CA ASP A 84 4.58 -11.29 -11.85
C ASP A 84 3.73 -11.79 -10.67
N GLU A 85 3.44 -13.09 -10.67
CA GLU A 85 2.66 -13.73 -9.60
C GLU A 85 3.27 -13.54 -8.20
N ASP A 86 4.60 -13.43 -8.13
CA ASP A 86 5.30 -13.14 -6.88
C ASP A 86 4.78 -11.86 -6.19
N PHE A 87 4.26 -10.90 -6.96
CA PHE A 87 3.79 -9.60 -6.44
C PHE A 87 2.30 -9.53 -6.16
N ARG A 88 1.48 -10.52 -6.51
CA ARG A 88 0.01 -10.45 -6.35
C ARG A 88 -0.45 -9.99 -4.96
N GLU A 89 0.31 -10.34 -3.94
CA GLU A 89 0.05 -9.93 -2.56
C GLU A 89 1.20 -9.09 -1.98
N GLY A 90 2.07 -8.59 -2.83
CA GLY A 90 3.26 -7.83 -2.45
C GLY A 90 3.06 -6.32 -2.48
N PRO A 91 4.15 -5.58 -2.28
CA PRO A 91 4.12 -4.13 -2.38
C PRO A 91 3.73 -3.66 -3.78
N PRO A 92 2.70 -2.80 -3.93
CA PRO A 92 2.23 -2.31 -5.24
C PRO A 92 3.33 -1.64 -6.07
N CYS A 93 4.25 -0.92 -5.41
CA CYS A 93 5.39 -0.29 -6.07
C CYS A 93 6.31 -1.29 -6.76
N LEU A 94 6.59 -2.43 -6.15
CA LEU A 94 7.41 -3.47 -6.77
C LEU A 94 6.67 -4.16 -7.91
N ALA A 95 5.37 -4.37 -7.78
CA ALA A 95 4.54 -4.90 -8.86
C ALA A 95 4.63 -3.98 -10.09
N THR A 96 4.37 -2.69 -9.94
CA THR A 96 4.47 -1.71 -11.02
C THR A 96 5.90 -1.65 -11.58
N LEU A 97 6.91 -1.55 -10.73
CA LEU A 97 8.29 -1.47 -11.19
C LEU A 97 8.72 -2.73 -11.96
N SER A 98 8.28 -3.92 -11.58
CA SER A 98 8.63 -5.17 -12.27
C SER A 98 8.23 -5.17 -13.76
N THR A 99 7.17 -4.44 -14.12
CA THR A 99 6.70 -4.33 -15.51
C THR A 99 7.54 -3.39 -16.36
N ILE A 100 8.25 -2.43 -15.75
CA ILE A 100 9.03 -1.40 -16.45
C ILE A 100 10.54 -1.59 -16.36
N MET A 101 11.03 -2.50 -15.48
CA MET A 101 12.46 -2.75 -15.29
C MET A 101 13.20 -3.25 -16.54
N LYS A 102 12.48 -3.86 -17.49
CA LYS A 102 13.06 -4.29 -18.78
C LYS A 102 13.40 -3.11 -19.72
N ASN A 103 12.90 -1.92 -19.44
CA ASN A 103 13.31 -0.74 -20.21
C ASN A 103 14.78 -0.40 -19.89
N PRO A 104 15.70 -0.42 -20.87
CA PRO A 104 17.11 -0.13 -20.64
C PRO A 104 17.35 1.31 -20.16
N ALA A 105 16.52 2.25 -20.57
CA ALA A 105 16.61 3.65 -20.15
C ALA A 105 16.16 3.89 -18.71
N PHE A 106 15.51 2.90 -18.07
CA PHE A 106 15.00 3.07 -16.71
C PHE A 106 16.13 2.90 -15.69
N ASP A 107 16.39 3.98 -14.94
CA ASP A 107 17.30 3.96 -13.80
C ASP A 107 16.58 3.44 -12.53
N GLY A 108 17.33 2.90 -11.59
CA GLY A 108 16.79 2.43 -10.32
C GLY A 108 16.78 0.91 -10.15
N LYS A 109 17.39 0.15 -11.05
CA LYS A 109 17.50 -1.32 -10.96
C LYS A 109 18.10 -1.80 -9.63
N ASP A 110 19.09 -1.08 -9.12
CA ASP A 110 19.72 -1.36 -7.81
C ASP A 110 18.72 -1.20 -6.66
N ARG A 111 17.92 -0.12 -6.72
CA ARG A 111 16.89 0.15 -5.72
C ARG A 111 15.74 -0.84 -5.77
N PHE A 112 15.34 -1.23 -6.97
CA PHE A 112 14.36 -2.29 -7.16
C PHE A 112 14.86 -3.60 -6.54
N MET A 113 16.06 -4.05 -6.88
CA MET A 113 16.65 -5.29 -6.37
C MET A 113 16.79 -5.29 -4.85
N TYR A 114 17.16 -4.17 -4.26
CA TYR A 114 17.21 -4.04 -2.80
C TYR A 114 15.83 -4.25 -2.16
N ASN A 115 14.80 -3.57 -2.65
CA ASN A 115 13.45 -3.72 -2.11
C ASN A 115 12.83 -5.08 -2.43
N TYR A 116 13.14 -5.65 -3.58
CA TYR A 116 12.77 -7.01 -3.93
C TYR A 116 13.40 -8.01 -2.96
N HIS A 117 14.69 -7.86 -2.64
CA HIS A 117 15.36 -8.67 -1.63
C HIS A 117 14.64 -8.60 -0.26
N VAL A 118 14.29 -7.41 0.21
CA VAL A 118 13.53 -7.24 1.46
C VAL A 118 12.19 -7.97 1.39
N PHE A 119 11.47 -7.80 0.28
CA PHE A 119 10.16 -8.42 0.06
C PHE A 119 10.23 -9.94 0.07
N VAL A 120 11.12 -10.54 -0.73
CA VAL A 120 11.18 -12.00 -0.83
C VAL A 120 11.71 -12.65 0.44
N LYS A 121 12.56 -11.96 1.20
CA LYS A 121 12.99 -12.41 2.54
C LYS A 121 11.80 -12.56 3.49
N LEU A 122 10.88 -11.61 3.47
CA LEU A 122 9.67 -11.63 4.29
C LEU A 122 8.67 -12.69 3.81
N LYS A 123 8.54 -12.85 2.49
CA LYS A 123 7.54 -13.74 1.88
C LYS A 123 7.95 -15.20 1.89
N TYR A 124 9.23 -15.50 1.62
CA TYR A 124 9.71 -16.85 1.32
C TYR A 124 10.64 -17.45 2.38
N GLY A 125 10.91 -16.74 3.48
CA GLY A 125 11.78 -17.25 4.54
C GLY A 125 13.11 -17.74 3.98
N ASP A 126 13.49 -18.98 4.28
CA ASP A 126 14.82 -19.53 3.93
C ASP A 126 15.11 -19.68 2.42
N THR A 127 14.07 -19.70 1.59
CA THR A 127 14.21 -19.90 0.13
C THR A 127 14.42 -18.60 -0.66
N TRP A 128 14.40 -17.45 -0.01
CA TRP A 128 14.50 -16.14 -0.62
C TRP A 128 15.73 -15.93 -1.52
N LYS A 129 16.87 -16.56 -1.17
CA LYS A 129 18.13 -16.37 -1.90
C LYS A 129 18.01 -16.77 -3.37
N GLN A 130 17.33 -17.88 -3.66
CA GLN A 130 17.12 -18.33 -5.03
C GLN A 130 16.25 -17.37 -5.83
N LYS A 131 15.22 -16.79 -5.20
CA LYS A 131 14.37 -15.77 -5.82
C LYS A 131 15.18 -14.53 -6.22
N VAL A 132 16.03 -14.02 -5.31
CA VAL A 132 16.89 -12.87 -5.59
C VAL A 132 17.89 -13.16 -6.70
N LYS A 133 18.47 -14.37 -6.74
CA LYS A 133 19.41 -14.75 -7.80
C LYS A 133 18.77 -14.77 -9.18
N ASN A 134 17.53 -15.20 -9.28
CA ASN A 134 16.83 -15.30 -10.55
C ASN A 134 16.25 -13.95 -11.03
N ALA A 135 16.16 -12.97 -10.13
CA ALA A 135 15.47 -11.70 -10.41
C ALA A 135 16.11 -10.87 -11.55
N PRO A 136 17.45 -10.75 -11.68
CA PRO A 136 18.02 -9.99 -12.78
C PRO A 136 17.61 -10.54 -14.14
N VAL A 137 17.71 -11.86 -14.34
CA VAL A 137 17.31 -12.51 -15.60
C VAL A 137 15.81 -12.36 -15.85
N LYS A 138 15.01 -12.33 -14.80
CA LYS A 138 13.55 -12.25 -14.90
C LYS A 138 13.06 -10.85 -15.23
N TYR A 139 13.63 -9.83 -14.60
CA TYR A 139 13.09 -8.47 -14.62
C TYR A 139 13.90 -7.46 -15.43
N PHE A 140 15.17 -7.74 -15.76
CA PHE A 140 16.00 -6.81 -16.51
C PHE A 140 16.13 -7.25 -17.97
N GLU A 141 16.51 -6.32 -18.83
CA GLU A 141 17.00 -6.66 -20.16
C GLU A 141 18.37 -7.35 -20.05
N GLU A 142 18.76 -8.07 -21.09
CA GLU A 142 19.91 -9.01 -21.06
C GLU A 142 21.24 -8.34 -20.64
N GLN A 143 21.53 -7.16 -21.18
CA GLN A 143 22.78 -6.46 -20.88
C GLN A 143 22.91 -6.10 -19.42
N HIS A 144 21.81 -5.62 -18.80
CA HIS A 144 21.78 -5.31 -17.38
C HIS A 144 21.70 -6.55 -16.49
N ALA A 145 21.01 -7.60 -16.95
CA ALA A 145 20.99 -8.88 -16.25
C ALA A 145 22.39 -9.48 -16.11
N ASN A 146 23.20 -9.41 -17.18
CA ASN A 146 24.56 -9.89 -17.19
C ASN A 146 25.50 -9.10 -16.25
N ALA A 147 25.22 -7.84 -16.00
CA ALA A 147 25.95 -7.03 -15.01
C ALA A 147 25.70 -7.48 -13.54
N TRP A 148 24.67 -8.27 -13.30
CA TRP A 148 24.33 -8.85 -12.01
C TRP A 148 24.79 -10.32 -11.89
N ASP A 149 26.03 -10.58 -12.27
CA ASP A 149 26.63 -11.89 -12.13
C ASP A 149 26.60 -12.40 -10.67
N ASP A 150 26.82 -13.69 -10.47
CA ASP A 150 26.78 -14.32 -9.16
C ASP A 150 27.73 -13.65 -8.14
N LYS A 151 28.88 -13.16 -8.57
CA LYS A 151 29.86 -12.47 -7.71
C LYS A 151 29.31 -11.13 -7.23
N THR A 152 28.84 -10.33 -8.15
CA THR A 152 28.23 -9.00 -7.89
C THR A 152 27.02 -9.15 -6.98
N LEU A 153 26.12 -10.05 -7.32
CA LEU A 153 24.88 -10.28 -6.59
C LEU A 153 25.15 -10.77 -5.15
N ASN A 154 26.06 -11.73 -4.97
CA ASN A 154 26.43 -12.20 -3.65
C ASN A 154 27.10 -11.11 -2.79
N ALA A 155 27.86 -10.20 -3.39
CA ALA A 155 28.44 -9.06 -2.68
C ALA A 155 27.36 -8.09 -2.22
N LYS A 156 26.39 -7.76 -3.09
CA LYS A 156 25.24 -6.92 -2.75
C LYS A 156 24.36 -7.55 -1.67
N ILE A 157 24.02 -8.81 -1.78
CA ILE A 157 23.24 -9.54 -0.77
C ILE A 157 23.93 -9.49 0.60
N ARG A 158 25.25 -9.69 0.66
CA ARG A 158 25.99 -9.56 1.93
C ARG A 158 25.92 -8.14 2.50
N SER A 159 26.02 -7.12 1.65
CA SER A 159 25.91 -5.72 2.06
C SER A 159 24.50 -5.41 2.59
N TRP A 160 23.46 -5.84 1.88
CA TRP A 160 22.07 -5.61 2.27
C TRP A 160 21.70 -6.29 3.59
N ASN A 161 22.16 -7.52 3.79
CA ASN A 161 21.92 -8.25 5.03
C ASN A 161 22.58 -7.62 6.26
N ARG A 162 23.72 -6.92 6.08
CA ARG A 162 24.37 -6.20 7.19
C ARG A 162 23.62 -4.91 7.57
N SER A 163 22.89 -4.33 6.64
CA SER A 163 22.25 -3.03 6.88
C SER A 163 20.98 -3.11 7.72
N GLU A 164 20.37 -4.28 7.87
CA GLU A 164 19.09 -4.56 8.57
C GLU A 164 17.96 -3.55 8.27
N LYS A 165 18.11 -2.79 7.19
CA LYS A 165 17.14 -1.77 6.79
C LYS A 165 15.94 -2.43 6.13
N GLY A 166 14.75 -1.90 6.43
CA GLY A 166 13.51 -2.27 5.76
C GLY A 166 13.39 -1.69 4.35
N PHE A 167 12.17 -1.58 3.85
CA PHE A 167 11.88 -0.97 2.55
C PHE A 167 12.30 0.51 2.49
N THR A 168 12.81 0.93 1.33
CA THR A 168 13.20 2.32 1.07
C THR A 168 12.08 3.11 0.41
N CYS A 169 10.90 3.14 1.04
CA CYS A 169 9.66 3.68 0.48
C CYS A 169 9.71 5.17 0.11
N THR A 170 10.62 5.94 0.72
CA THR A 170 10.78 7.39 0.49
C THR A 170 11.79 7.72 -0.61
N GLN A 171 12.43 6.72 -1.21
CA GLN A 171 13.49 6.92 -2.19
C GLN A 171 13.02 6.54 -3.59
N SER A 172 13.40 7.37 -4.60
CA SER A 172 13.17 7.07 -6.01
C SER A 172 13.87 5.76 -6.42
N PRO A 173 13.28 4.96 -7.32
CA PRO A 173 11.96 5.10 -7.93
C PRO A 173 10.81 4.52 -7.08
N ILE A 174 11.08 3.93 -5.92
CA ILE A 174 10.06 3.30 -5.07
C ILE A 174 8.98 4.30 -4.64
N SER A 175 9.40 5.52 -4.24
CA SER A 175 8.48 6.58 -3.78
C SER A 175 7.49 7.02 -4.85
N GLU A 176 7.90 7.04 -6.11
CA GLU A 176 7.08 7.47 -7.25
C GLU A 176 5.93 6.52 -7.54
N HIS A 177 6.14 5.24 -7.26
CA HIS A 177 5.14 4.17 -7.46
C HIS A 177 4.48 3.71 -6.16
N CYS A 178 4.76 4.40 -5.05
CA CYS A 178 4.24 4.00 -3.74
C CYS A 178 2.73 4.26 -3.62
N LYS A 179 1.96 3.20 -3.37
CA LYS A 179 0.52 3.26 -3.08
C LYS A 179 0.31 2.95 -1.59
N LYS A 180 0.76 3.86 -0.73
CA LYS A 180 0.81 3.67 0.73
C LYS A 180 -0.51 3.15 1.32
N GLY A 181 -1.65 3.71 0.95
CA GLY A 181 -2.96 3.31 1.45
C GLY A 181 -3.35 1.86 1.14
N ILE A 182 -2.88 1.31 0.00
CA ILE A 182 -3.12 -0.07 -0.41
C ILE A 182 -2.07 -0.99 0.21
N CYS A 183 -0.80 -0.56 0.22
CA CYS A 183 0.33 -1.32 0.74
C CYS A 183 0.16 -1.70 2.22
N VAL A 184 -0.44 -0.83 3.02
CA VAL A 184 -0.76 -1.07 4.44
C VAL A 184 -1.67 -2.28 4.64
N LYS A 185 -2.52 -2.58 3.67
CA LYS A 185 -3.44 -3.74 3.71
C LYS A 185 -2.75 -5.05 3.37
N LYS A 186 -1.63 -5.01 2.68
CA LYS A 186 -0.85 -6.18 2.29
C LYS A 186 0.16 -6.48 3.41
N LYS A 187 -0.04 -7.53 4.17
CA LYS A 187 0.66 -7.91 5.42
C LYS A 187 2.18 -8.19 5.30
N PHE A 188 2.91 -7.50 4.43
CA PHE A 188 4.32 -7.78 4.17
C PHE A 188 5.33 -6.89 4.92
N GLY A 189 5.05 -6.52 6.15
CA GLY A 189 6.03 -5.85 7.00
C GLY A 189 6.45 -4.44 6.53
N VAL A 190 5.71 -3.84 5.60
CA VAL A 190 5.99 -2.49 5.09
C VAL A 190 5.91 -1.43 6.18
N LEU A 191 5.21 -1.73 7.27
CA LEU A 191 5.02 -0.84 8.41
C LEU A 191 6.02 -1.06 9.54
N ALA A 192 6.86 -2.07 9.47
CA ALA A 192 7.83 -2.34 10.53
C ALA A 192 9.05 -1.41 10.53
N GLY A 193 9.08 -0.41 9.67
CA GLY A 193 10.21 0.48 9.48
C GLY A 193 9.87 1.95 9.26
N SER A 194 8.66 2.38 9.62
CA SER A 194 8.28 3.81 9.57
C SER A 194 8.19 4.41 10.96
#